data_7bfb22d80dd08ecb3a578950dd7e4b4d
#
_entry.id   7bfb22d80dd08ecb3a578950dd7e4b4d
#
_cell.length_a   1.000
_cell.length_b   1.000
_cell.length_c   1.000
_cell.angle_alpha   90.00
_cell.angle_beta   90.00
_cell.angle_gamma   90.00
#
_symmetry.space_group_name_H-M   'P 1'
#
loop_
_entity.id
_entity.type
_entity.pdbx_description
1 polymer ?
#
loop_
_entity_poly.entity_id
_entity_poly.type
_entity_poly.pdbx_seq_one_letter_code
_entity_poly.pdbx_strand_id
1 'polypeptide(L)'
;MGRSTSSHQVNALLVRWRGGDKEALASLIPLLYAELRKLAHGYLRRERRDHTLQSAGLVHEAYLRLAGNSSPDLQNRTHFFGVAARLMREILVEHARKRGAVKRGAGIAKVSFDEALGIPQQRNVNVLLLDEALTRLARLDERQCRIVELRFFAGLSIEETSEALAVSAATVSREWTTARLWLRREIARMGTA
;
A
#
# COMPACT_ATOMS: atom_id res chain seq x y z
N MET A 1 20.02 -8.13 18.81
CA MET A 1 20.55 -9.15 17.88
C MET A 1 19.50 -9.83 16.97
N GLY A 2 18.19 -9.66 17.15
CA GLY A 2 17.14 -10.39 16.38
C GLY A 2 16.76 -9.84 15.00
N ARG A 3 17.15 -8.63 14.61
CA ARG A 3 16.71 -8.00 13.33
C ARG A 3 17.52 -8.46 12.11
N SER A 4 18.80 -8.76 12.27
CA SER A 4 19.69 -9.16 11.16
C SER A 4 19.35 -10.56 10.61
N THR A 5 19.10 -11.52 11.49
CA THR A 5 18.80 -12.91 11.11
C THR A 5 17.46 -13.01 10.36
N SER A 6 16.44 -12.25 10.80
CA SER A 6 15.14 -12.18 10.14
C SER A 6 15.23 -11.59 8.72
N SER A 7 16.06 -10.59 8.49
CA SER A 7 16.22 -9.95 7.18
C SER A 7 16.89 -10.90 6.17
N HIS A 8 17.91 -11.65 6.57
CA HIS A 8 18.55 -12.66 5.72
C HIS A 8 17.60 -13.80 5.33
N GLN A 9 16.83 -14.29 6.29
CA GLN A 9 15.84 -15.35 6.04
C GLN A 9 14.75 -14.90 5.08
N VAL A 10 14.24 -13.68 5.25
CA VAL A 10 13.24 -13.08 4.35
C VAL A 10 13.79 -12.95 2.93
N ASN A 11 15.02 -12.45 2.77
CA ASN A 11 15.63 -12.31 1.45
C ASN A 11 15.87 -13.67 0.77
N ALA A 12 16.31 -14.69 1.51
CA ALA A 12 16.49 -16.04 0.97
C ALA A 12 15.15 -16.63 0.46
N LEU A 13 14.06 -16.45 1.21
CA LEU A 13 12.74 -16.90 0.80
C LEU A 13 12.22 -16.13 -0.42
N LEU A 14 12.47 -14.82 -0.52
CA LEU A 14 12.13 -14.02 -1.70
C LEU A 14 12.85 -14.50 -2.96
N VAL A 15 14.13 -14.84 -2.85
CA VAL A 15 14.91 -15.40 -3.97
C VAL A 15 14.33 -16.74 -4.42
N ARG A 16 14.00 -17.63 -3.48
CA ARG A 16 13.39 -18.94 -3.79
C ARG A 16 12.03 -18.76 -4.46
N TRP A 17 11.18 -17.89 -3.94
CA TRP A 17 9.86 -17.62 -4.52
C TRP A 17 9.99 -17.04 -5.93
N ARG A 18 10.90 -16.11 -6.17
CA ARG A 18 11.22 -15.59 -7.51
C ARG A 18 11.65 -16.70 -8.48
N GLY A 19 12.34 -17.71 -7.97
CA GLY A 19 12.72 -18.91 -8.71
C GLY A 19 11.57 -19.90 -8.97
N GLY A 20 10.33 -19.57 -8.59
CA GLY A 20 9.14 -20.41 -8.81
C GLY A 20 8.75 -21.30 -7.64
N ASP A 21 9.48 -21.26 -6.52
CA ASP A 21 9.16 -22.04 -5.32
C ASP A 21 7.96 -21.42 -4.57
N LYS A 22 6.78 -22.00 -4.80
CA LYS A 22 5.53 -21.55 -4.18
C LYS A 22 5.49 -21.76 -2.66
N GLU A 23 6.22 -22.72 -2.12
CA GLU A 23 6.29 -22.98 -0.67
C GLU A 23 7.09 -21.89 0.04
N ALA A 24 8.02 -21.25 -0.67
CA ALA A 24 8.76 -20.11 -0.13
C ALA A 24 7.83 -18.95 0.25
N LEU A 25 6.77 -18.66 -0.54
CA LEU A 25 5.77 -17.65 -0.19
C LEU A 25 4.99 -18.05 1.06
N ALA A 26 4.57 -19.31 1.18
CA ALA A 26 3.87 -19.78 2.37
C ALA A 26 4.73 -19.67 3.63
N SER A 27 6.04 -19.87 3.52
CA SER A 27 7.01 -19.69 4.60
C SER A 27 7.31 -18.22 4.91
N LEU A 28 7.21 -17.33 3.92
CA LEU A 28 7.48 -15.90 4.04
C LEU A 28 6.37 -15.17 4.81
N ILE A 29 5.11 -15.52 4.55
CA ILE A 29 3.96 -14.82 5.15
C ILE A 29 3.96 -14.82 6.68
N PRO A 30 4.19 -15.93 7.40
CA PRO A 30 4.26 -15.91 8.85
C PRO A 30 5.31 -14.94 9.40
N LEU A 31 6.46 -14.81 8.73
CA LEU A 31 7.54 -13.92 9.13
C LEU A 31 7.18 -12.43 8.97
N LEU A 32 6.35 -12.11 8.00
CA LEU A 32 5.96 -10.74 7.66
C LEU A 32 4.52 -10.40 8.09
N TYR A 33 3.79 -11.37 8.67
CA TYR A 33 2.36 -11.21 8.97
C TYR A 33 2.05 -10.03 9.88
N ALA A 34 2.84 -9.84 10.93
CA ALA A 34 2.63 -8.73 11.87
C ALA A 34 2.73 -7.36 11.17
N GLU A 35 3.65 -7.24 10.22
CA GLU A 35 3.89 -6.00 9.47
C GLU A 35 2.83 -5.82 8.38
N LEU A 36 2.47 -6.89 7.66
CA LEU A 36 1.36 -6.88 6.70
C LEU A 36 0.04 -6.52 7.39
N ARG A 37 -0.17 -7.00 8.62
CA ARG A 37 -1.35 -6.66 9.41
C ARG A 37 -1.35 -5.20 9.86
N LYS A 38 -0.19 -4.64 10.23
CA LYS A 38 -0.05 -3.20 10.52
C LYS A 38 -0.38 -2.36 9.30
N LEU A 39 0.13 -2.77 8.14
CA LEU A 39 -0.17 -2.14 6.86
C LEU A 39 -1.67 -2.15 6.57
N ALA A 40 -2.31 -3.33 6.62
CA ALA A 40 -3.74 -3.48 6.41
C ALA A 40 -4.57 -2.68 7.43
N HIS A 41 -4.13 -2.63 8.69
CA HIS A 41 -4.77 -1.83 9.72
C HIS A 41 -4.68 -0.32 9.44
N GLY A 42 -3.55 0.15 8.90
CA GLY A 42 -3.38 1.53 8.46
C GLY A 42 -4.43 1.96 7.43
N TYR A 43 -4.77 1.07 6.49
CA TYR A 43 -5.83 1.30 5.52
C TYR A 43 -7.24 1.36 6.15
N LEU A 44 -7.50 0.52 7.17
CA LEU A 44 -8.83 0.28 7.73
C LEU A 44 -9.09 1.08 9.02
N ARG A 45 -8.11 1.83 9.55
CA ARG A 45 -8.12 2.43 10.90
C ARG A 45 -9.32 3.34 11.21
N ARG A 46 -10.04 3.85 10.23
CA ARG A 46 -11.19 4.76 10.40
C ARG A 46 -12.47 4.29 9.74
N GLU A 47 -12.54 3.05 9.33
CA GLU A 47 -13.80 2.52 8.86
C GLU A 47 -14.70 2.12 10.05
N ARG A 48 -16.01 2.39 9.89
CA ARG A 48 -17.02 2.02 10.89
C ARG A 48 -16.94 0.52 11.20
N ARG A 49 -17.25 0.13 12.44
CA ARG A 49 -17.23 -1.26 12.95
C ARG A 49 -18.01 -2.30 12.11
N ASP A 50 -18.82 -1.86 11.16
CA ASP A 50 -19.58 -2.71 10.23
C ASP A 50 -18.82 -3.12 8.96
N HIS A 51 -17.49 -3.03 8.96
CA HIS A 51 -16.70 -3.44 7.81
C HIS A 51 -16.64 -4.97 7.69
N THR A 52 -17.11 -5.47 6.54
CA THR A 52 -17.01 -6.89 6.15
C THR A 52 -15.57 -7.35 5.94
N LEU A 53 -14.64 -6.42 5.68
CA LEU A 53 -13.22 -6.73 5.48
C LEU A 53 -12.41 -6.29 6.71
N GLN A 54 -11.99 -7.24 7.51
CA GLN A 54 -11.04 -7.02 8.61
C GLN A 54 -9.61 -6.99 8.08
N SER A 55 -8.67 -6.41 8.84
CA SER A 55 -7.26 -6.36 8.45
C SER A 55 -6.67 -7.74 8.14
N ALA A 56 -7.09 -8.78 8.85
CA ALA A 56 -6.70 -10.16 8.55
C ALA A 56 -7.23 -10.63 7.19
N GLY A 57 -8.48 -10.31 6.85
CA GLY A 57 -9.07 -10.63 5.54
C GLY A 57 -8.36 -9.93 4.38
N LEU A 58 -7.99 -8.65 4.57
CA LEU A 58 -7.22 -7.90 3.57
C LEU A 58 -5.84 -8.51 3.32
N VAL A 59 -5.13 -8.93 4.39
CA VAL A 59 -3.84 -9.64 4.28
C VAL A 59 -4.02 -10.98 3.56
N HIS A 60 -5.07 -11.74 3.91
CA HIS A 60 -5.34 -13.04 3.29
C HIS A 60 -5.66 -12.90 1.79
N GLU A 61 -6.49 -11.94 1.41
CA GLU A 61 -6.82 -11.71 0.00
C GLU A 61 -5.59 -11.22 -0.81
N ALA A 62 -4.76 -10.37 -0.22
CA ALA A 62 -3.49 -9.96 -0.82
C ALA A 62 -2.54 -11.17 -1.00
N TYR A 63 -2.47 -12.06 -0.01
CA TYR A 63 -1.71 -13.32 -0.13
C TYR A 63 -2.21 -14.19 -1.29
N LEU A 64 -3.51 -14.40 -1.41
CA LEU A 64 -4.08 -15.21 -2.50
C LEU A 64 -3.73 -14.63 -3.88
N ARG A 65 -3.75 -13.32 -4.03
CA ARG A 65 -3.33 -12.64 -5.27
C ARG A 65 -1.84 -12.77 -5.53
N LEU A 66 -1.01 -12.67 -4.50
CA LEU A 66 0.43 -12.91 -4.62
C LEU A 66 0.73 -14.35 -5.05
N ALA A 67 0.02 -15.33 -4.46
CA ALA A 67 0.20 -16.75 -4.77
C ALA A 67 -0.31 -17.14 -6.17
N GLY A 68 -1.34 -16.45 -6.66
CA GLY A 68 -1.94 -16.68 -7.99
C GLY A 68 -1.20 -16.01 -9.14
N ASN A 69 -0.40 -14.99 -8.88
CA ASN A 69 0.37 -14.31 -9.89
C ASN A 69 1.69 -15.05 -10.15
N SER A 70 2.12 -15.08 -11.42
CA SER A 70 3.49 -15.46 -11.77
C SER A 70 4.44 -14.59 -10.95
N SER A 71 5.42 -15.22 -10.26
CA SER A 71 6.30 -14.59 -9.28
C SER A 71 6.72 -13.18 -9.69
N PRO A 72 6.27 -12.13 -8.99
CA PRO A 72 6.70 -10.78 -9.32
C PRO A 72 8.22 -10.67 -9.12
N ASP A 73 8.91 -9.87 -9.93
CA ASP A 73 10.35 -9.63 -9.77
C ASP A 73 10.62 -8.84 -8.48
N LEU A 74 10.58 -9.57 -7.37
CA LEU A 74 10.79 -9.04 -6.03
C LEU A 74 12.25 -9.15 -5.64
N GLN A 75 12.96 -8.04 -5.71
CA GLN A 75 14.39 -8.00 -5.45
C GLN A 75 14.74 -8.08 -3.95
N ASN A 76 13.87 -7.55 -3.09
CA ASN A 76 14.11 -7.47 -1.65
C ASN A 76 12.79 -7.31 -0.85
N ARG A 77 12.92 -7.32 0.49
CA ARG A 77 11.81 -7.14 1.44
C ARG A 77 11.00 -5.86 1.18
N THR A 78 11.68 -4.76 0.89
CA THR A 78 11.05 -3.46 0.64
C THR A 78 10.18 -3.49 -0.60
N HIS A 79 10.68 -4.14 -1.67
CA HIS A 79 9.92 -4.33 -2.90
C HIS A 79 8.69 -5.22 -2.67
N PHE A 80 8.81 -6.26 -1.84
CA PHE A 80 7.68 -7.09 -1.43
C PHE A 80 6.57 -6.26 -0.77
N PHE A 81 6.91 -5.39 0.19
CA PHE A 81 5.93 -4.52 0.85
C PHE A 81 5.29 -3.51 -0.11
N GLY A 82 6.03 -3.00 -1.08
CA GLY A 82 5.47 -2.14 -2.13
C GLY A 82 4.41 -2.85 -2.97
N VAL A 83 4.68 -4.09 -3.38
CA VAL A 83 3.71 -4.91 -4.12
C VAL A 83 2.50 -5.27 -3.25
N ALA A 84 2.73 -5.68 -2.00
CA ALA A 84 1.66 -5.99 -1.06
C ALA A 84 0.74 -4.78 -0.80
N ALA A 85 1.32 -3.59 -0.63
CA ALA A 85 0.58 -2.35 -0.45
C ALA A 85 -0.30 -2.02 -1.65
N ARG A 86 0.25 -2.14 -2.86
CA ARG A 86 -0.50 -1.94 -4.10
C ARG A 86 -1.67 -2.92 -4.22
N LEU A 87 -1.45 -4.21 -3.98
CA LEU A 87 -2.51 -5.22 -4.01
C LEU A 87 -3.59 -4.95 -2.98
N MET A 88 -3.24 -4.57 -1.75
CA MET A 88 -4.21 -4.20 -0.73
C MET A 88 -5.06 -2.99 -1.15
N ARG A 89 -4.46 -1.98 -1.81
CA ARG A 89 -5.20 -0.86 -2.38
C ARG A 89 -6.18 -1.32 -3.45
N GLU A 90 -5.74 -2.14 -4.39
CA GLU A 90 -6.59 -2.68 -5.47
C GLU A 90 -7.79 -3.45 -4.91
N ILE A 91 -7.57 -4.30 -3.88
CA ILE A 91 -8.62 -5.02 -3.17
C ILE A 91 -9.65 -4.06 -2.55
N LEU A 92 -9.18 -3.03 -1.85
CA LEU A 92 -10.06 -2.03 -1.23
C LEU A 92 -10.89 -1.26 -2.27
N VAL A 93 -10.29 -0.90 -3.40
CA VAL A 93 -10.98 -0.25 -4.52
C VAL A 93 -12.06 -1.15 -5.10
N GLU A 94 -11.77 -2.42 -5.32
CA GLU A 94 -12.76 -3.38 -5.82
C GLU A 94 -13.91 -3.57 -4.83
N HIS A 95 -13.60 -3.70 -3.54
CA HIS A 95 -14.63 -3.77 -2.49
C HIS A 95 -15.49 -2.51 -2.47
N ALA A 96 -14.89 -1.33 -2.59
CA ALA A 96 -15.63 -0.06 -2.61
C ALA A 96 -16.55 0.04 -3.85
N ARG A 97 -16.06 -0.38 -5.02
CA ARG A 97 -16.86 -0.41 -6.26
C ARG A 97 -18.03 -1.39 -6.16
N LYS A 98 -17.80 -2.60 -5.66
CA LYS A 98 -18.85 -3.62 -5.45
C LYS A 98 -19.95 -3.12 -4.50
N ARG A 99 -19.57 -2.47 -3.39
CA ARG A 99 -20.53 -1.90 -2.43
C ARG A 99 -21.32 -0.73 -3.03
N GLY A 100 -20.66 0.13 -3.79
CA GLY A 100 -21.33 1.24 -4.49
C GLY A 100 -22.35 0.78 -5.53
N ALA A 101 -22.11 -0.36 -6.18
CA ALA A 101 -23.05 -0.97 -7.13
C ALA A 101 -24.29 -1.59 -6.45
N VAL A 102 -24.11 -2.15 -5.23
CA VAL A 102 -25.20 -2.85 -4.51
C VAL A 102 -26.10 -1.89 -3.73
N LYS A 103 -25.59 -0.73 -3.30
CA LYS A 103 -26.35 0.24 -2.50
C LYS A 103 -26.14 1.67 -3.02
N ARG A 104 -27.08 2.17 -3.81
CA ARG A 104 -27.21 3.63 -4.00
C ARG A 104 -27.48 4.26 -2.63
N GLY A 105 -26.45 4.81 -1.97
CA GLY A 105 -26.55 5.47 -0.66
C GLY A 105 -25.73 4.85 0.48
N ALA A 106 -25.04 3.72 0.30
CA ALA A 106 -24.15 3.20 1.34
C ALA A 106 -22.80 3.93 1.33
N GLY A 107 -22.35 4.35 2.51
CA GLY A 107 -21.09 5.06 2.68
C GLY A 107 -19.91 4.36 2.00
N ILE A 108 -19.18 5.12 1.18
CA ILE A 108 -18.01 4.68 0.45
C ILE A 108 -16.87 4.47 1.44
N ALA A 109 -16.06 3.44 1.23
CA ALA A 109 -14.87 3.17 2.02
C ALA A 109 -13.96 4.41 2.11
N LYS A 110 -13.62 4.82 3.33
CA LYS A 110 -12.85 6.03 3.59
C LYS A 110 -11.50 5.64 4.19
N VAL A 111 -10.42 6.14 3.61
CA VAL A 111 -9.04 5.94 4.09
C VAL A 111 -8.58 7.17 4.84
N SER A 112 -7.89 6.98 5.98
CA SER A 112 -7.35 8.09 6.77
C SER A 112 -6.02 8.57 6.20
N PHE A 113 -6.01 9.82 5.76
CA PHE A 113 -4.84 10.48 5.17
C PHE A 113 -4.17 11.52 6.07
N ASP A 114 -4.66 11.69 7.30
CA ASP A 114 -4.52 12.94 8.04
C ASP A 114 -3.09 13.31 8.46
N GLU A 115 -2.26 12.35 8.90
CA GLU A 115 -0.93 12.67 9.42
C GLU A 115 0.17 12.62 8.37
N ALA A 116 0.13 11.63 7.48
CA ALA A 116 1.21 11.44 6.51
C ALA A 116 1.17 12.45 5.35
N LEU A 117 -0.03 12.89 4.93
CA LEU A 117 -0.19 13.85 3.83
C LEU A 117 -0.41 15.30 4.29
N GLY A 118 -0.47 15.57 5.61
CA GLY A 118 -0.71 16.91 6.13
C GLY A 118 -2.11 17.45 5.75
N ILE A 119 -3.07 16.59 5.51
CA ILE A 119 -4.48 16.95 5.30
C ILE A 119 -5.11 17.15 6.67
N PRO A 120 -5.80 18.27 6.95
CA PRO A 120 -6.44 18.48 8.25
C PRO A 120 -7.43 17.39 8.60
N GLN A 121 -7.48 17.05 9.88
CA GLN A 121 -8.14 15.89 10.54
C GLN A 121 -9.62 15.60 10.19
N GLN A 122 -10.27 16.37 9.32
CA GLN A 122 -11.72 16.32 9.10
C GLN A 122 -12.19 15.71 7.77
N ARG A 123 -11.30 15.31 6.86
CA ARG A 123 -11.74 14.74 5.58
C ARG A 123 -11.28 13.29 5.42
N ASN A 124 -12.20 12.38 5.74
CA ASN A 124 -12.09 11.01 5.27
C ASN A 124 -12.02 11.00 3.74
N VAL A 125 -10.88 10.67 3.18
CA VAL A 125 -10.72 10.61 1.72
C VAL A 125 -11.37 9.31 1.23
N ASN A 126 -12.24 9.45 0.26
CA ASN A 126 -12.81 8.31 -0.45
C ASN A 126 -11.68 7.52 -1.14
N VAL A 127 -11.62 6.21 -0.90
CA VAL A 127 -10.61 5.34 -1.49
C VAL A 127 -10.61 5.39 -3.02
N LEU A 128 -11.77 5.63 -3.65
CA LEU A 128 -11.88 5.74 -5.10
C LEU A 128 -11.27 7.05 -5.62
N LEU A 129 -11.48 8.17 -4.90
CA LEU A 129 -10.84 9.45 -5.26
C LEU A 129 -9.31 9.37 -5.12
N LEU A 130 -8.85 8.67 -4.08
CA LEU A 130 -7.43 8.44 -3.91
C LEU A 130 -6.84 7.60 -5.04
N ASP A 131 -7.49 6.49 -5.38
CA ASP A 131 -7.04 5.60 -6.47
C ASP A 131 -6.97 6.35 -7.80
N GLU A 132 -7.97 7.19 -8.08
CA GLU A 132 -7.97 8.03 -9.26
C GLU A 132 -6.84 9.07 -9.23
N ALA A 133 -6.62 9.74 -8.09
CA ALA A 133 -5.52 10.69 -7.95
C ALA A 133 -4.16 10.02 -8.13
N LEU A 134 -3.95 8.85 -7.55
CA LEU A 134 -2.71 8.07 -7.74
C LEU A 134 -2.52 7.62 -9.18
N THR A 135 -3.60 7.21 -9.85
CA THR A 135 -3.56 6.85 -11.28
C THR A 135 -3.15 8.05 -12.15
N ARG A 136 -3.66 9.24 -11.84
CA ARG A 136 -3.24 10.49 -12.51
C ARG A 136 -1.79 10.85 -12.19
N LEU A 137 -1.38 10.72 -10.93
CA LEU A 137 0.01 10.96 -10.53
C LEU A 137 0.97 10.02 -11.25
N ALA A 138 0.64 8.73 -11.36
CA ALA A 138 1.47 7.76 -12.07
C ALA A 138 1.70 8.10 -13.55
N ARG A 139 0.70 8.73 -14.19
CA ARG A 139 0.84 9.21 -15.59
C ARG A 139 1.72 10.45 -15.71
N LEU A 140 1.80 11.27 -14.67
CA LEU A 140 2.62 12.47 -14.64
C LEU A 140 4.06 12.15 -14.20
N ASP A 141 4.19 11.37 -13.15
CA ASP A 141 5.48 10.95 -12.57
C ASP A 141 5.31 9.62 -11.84
N GLU A 142 5.71 8.53 -12.50
CA GLU A 142 5.63 7.18 -11.98
C GLU A 142 6.46 7.02 -10.70
N ARG A 143 7.64 7.67 -10.62
CA ARG A 143 8.51 7.57 -9.45
C ARG A 143 7.88 8.25 -8.23
N GLN A 144 7.26 9.41 -8.38
CA GLN A 144 6.53 10.05 -7.29
C GLN A 144 5.36 9.18 -6.82
N CYS A 145 4.62 8.55 -7.73
CA CYS A 145 3.56 7.62 -7.36
C CYS A 145 4.13 6.43 -6.57
N ARG A 146 5.25 5.87 -7.00
CA ARG A 146 5.94 4.77 -6.31
C ARG A 146 6.41 5.19 -4.92
N ILE A 147 6.95 6.39 -4.76
CA ILE A 147 7.32 6.94 -3.45
C ILE A 147 6.10 7.02 -2.53
N VAL A 148 4.95 7.47 -3.04
CA VAL A 148 3.71 7.49 -2.26
C VAL A 148 3.29 6.08 -1.86
N GLU A 149 3.33 5.12 -2.76
CA GLU A 149 2.99 3.73 -2.46
C GLU A 149 3.87 3.16 -1.34
N LEU A 150 5.17 3.35 -1.41
CA LEU A 150 6.11 2.85 -0.42
C LEU A 150 6.02 3.58 0.93
N ARG A 151 5.97 4.91 0.91
CA ARG A 151 5.95 5.73 2.12
C ARG A 151 4.60 5.69 2.85
N PHE A 152 3.54 5.89 2.08
CA PHE A 152 2.20 6.03 2.66
C PHE A 152 1.55 4.68 2.92
N PHE A 153 1.56 3.79 1.93
CA PHE A 153 0.85 2.52 2.04
C PHE A 153 1.72 1.42 2.66
N ALA A 154 3.00 1.32 2.29
CA ALA A 154 3.89 0.33 2.89
C ALA A 154 4.53 0.79 4.21
N GLY A 155 4.39 2.07 4.58
CA GLY A 155 4.91 2.61 5.84
C GLY A 155 6.44 2.66 5.92
N LEU A 156 7.14 2.61 4.77
CA LEU A 156 8.59 2.62 4.71
C LEU A 156 9.18 3.98 5.11
N SER A 157 10.35 3.97 5.72
CA SER A 157 11.12 5.18 6.00
C SER A 157 11.65 5.83 4.72
N ILE A 158 12.18 7.04 4.80
CA ILE A 158 12.84 7.70 3.67
C ILE A 158 14.03 6.86 3.19
N GLU A 159 14.81 6.32 4.14
CA GLU A 159 15.98 5.51 3.89
C GLU A 159 15.60 4.19 3.20
N GLU A 160 14.62 3.46 3.74
CA GLU A 160 14.11 2.22 3.13
C GLU A 160 13.55 2.47 1.73
N THR A 161 12.86 3.61 1.52
CA THR A 161 12.33 3.98 0.19
C THR A 161 13.46 4.34 -0.77
N SER A 162 14.52 5.00 -0.28
CA SER A 162 15.69 5.34 -1.09
C SER A 162 16.43 4.09 -1.56
N GLU A 163 16.59 3.12 -0.69
CA GLU A 163 17.17 1.80 -1.03
C GLU A 163 16.30 1.06 -2.06
N ALA A 164 14.98 1.05 -1.86
CA ALA A 164 14.04 0.37 -2.76
C ALA A 164 14.03 0.92 -4.19
N LEU A 165 14.20 2.24 -4.31
CA LEU A 165 14.13 2.93 -5.60
C LEU A 165 15.51 3.25 -6.18
N ALA A 166 16.59 2.89 -5.49
CA ALA A 166 17.97 3.21 -5.87
C ALA A 166 18.18 4.72 -6.15
N VAL A 167 17.58 5.58 -5.31
CA VAL A 167 17.71 7.05 -5.38
C VAL A 167 18.19 7.60 -4.02
N SER A 168 18.67 8.85 -3.97
CA SER A 168 19.10 9.43 -2.70
C SER A 168 17.93 9.70 -1.74
N ALA A 169 18.18 9.63 -0.43
CA ALA A 169 17.19 10.00 0.61
C ALA A 169 16.69 11.44 0.43
N ALA A 170 17.56 12.37 0.00
CA ALA A 170 17.18 13.74 -0.31
C ALA A 170 16.18 13.82 -1.49
N THR A 171 16.38 12.99 -2.50
CA THR A 171 15.44 12.87 -3.64
C THR A 171 14.07 12.35 -3.15
N VAL A 172 14.07 11.29 -2.35
CA VAL A 172 12.82 10.74 -1.78
C VAL A 172 12.09 11.79 -0.95
N SER A 173 12.80 12.51 -0.07
CA SER A 173 12.21 13.55 0.79
C SER A 173 11.56 14.67 -0.02
N ARG A 174 12.26 15.17 -1.03
CA ARG A 174 11.74 16.24 -1.91
C ARG A 174 10.52 15.75 -2.72
N GLU A 175 10.63 14.61 -3.37
CA GLU A 175 9.56 14.08 -4.21
C GLU A 175 8.35 13.64 -3.39
N TRP A 176 8.54 13.10 -2.19
CA TRP A 176 7.47 12.82 -1.24
C TRP A 176 6.70 14.10 -0.88
N THR A 177 7.41 15.19 -0.60
CA THR A 177 6.77 16.47 -0.28
C THR A 177 5.95 17.00 -1.46
N THR A 178 6.51 16.96 -2.66
CA THR A 178 5.84 17.37 -3.90
C THR A 178 4.61 16.53 -4.19
N ALA A 179 4.74 15.21 -4.13
CA ALA A 179 3.64 14.28 -4.39
C ALA A 179 2.48 14.46 -3.39
N ARG A 180 2.80 14.66 -2.10
CA ARG A 180 1.78 14.95 -1.07
C ARG A 180 0.98 16.21 -1.36
N LEU A 181 1.66 17.30 -1.71
CA LEU A 181 1.01 18.58 -2.01
C LEU A 181 0.13 18.45 -3.25
N TRP A 182 0.62 17.76 -4.27
CA TRP A 182 -0.12 17.52 -5.50
C TRP A 182 -1.37 16.66 -5.24
N LEU A 183 -1.23 15.54 -4.54
CA LEU A 183 -2.35 14.66 -4.18
C LEU A 183 -3.42 15.40 -3.37
N ARG A 184 -3.01 16.19 -2.39
CA ARG A 184 -3.92 17.00 -1.59
C ARG A 184 -4.76 17.94 -2.45
N ARG A 185 -4.11 18.65 -3.39
CA ARG A 185 -4.78 19.56 -4.31
C ARG A 185 -5.73 18.82 -5.26
N GLU A 186 -5.27 17.71 -5.82
CA GLU A 186 -6.04 16.94 -6.79
C GLU A 186 -7.28 16.29 -6.15
N ILE A 187 -7.15 15.70 -4.96
CA ILE A 187 -8.29 15.13 -4.21
C ILE A 187 -9.30 16.22 -3.82
N ALA A 188 -8.83 17.40 -3.39
CA ALA A 188 -9.73 18.52 -3.10
C ALA A 188 -10.52 18.95 -4.33
N ARG A 189 -9.87 19.04 -5.49
CA ARG A 189 -10.49 19.40 -6.78
C ARG A 189 -11.55 18.39 -7.21
N MET A 190 -11.28 17.09 -7.05
CA MET A 190 -12.22 16.01 -7.40
C MET A 190 -13.38 15.87 -6.40
N GLY A 191 -13.18 16.27 -5.15
CA GLY A 191 -14.20 16.17 -4.10
C GLY A 191 -15.19 17.34 -4.08
N THR A 192 -14.96 18.38 -4.88
CA THR A 192 -15.84 19.56 -5.03
C THR A 192 -16.67 19.55 -6.32
N ALA A 193 -16.44 18.56 -7.19
CA ALA A 193 -17.19 18.33 -8.42
C ALA A 193 -18.25 17.25 -8.20
#